data_5642d9c822683aef5d187d2fdadf9fca
#
_entry.id   5642d9c822683aef5d187d2fdadf9fca
#
_cell.length_a   1.000
_cell.length_b   1.000
_cell.length_c   1.000
_cell.angle_alpha   90.00
_cell.angle_beta   90.00
_cell.angle_gamma   90.00
#
_symmetry.space_group_name_H-M   'P 1'
#
loop_
_entity.id
_entity.type
_entity.pdbx_description
1 polymer ?
#
loop_
_entity_poly.entity_id
_entity_poly.type
_entity_poly.pdbx_seq_one_letter_code
_entity_poly.pdbx_strand_id
1 'polypeptide(L)'
;KLSLYEAFGKLEEMDVDKDKFGDIKKKLEEIVSKKNTLKLPEFVYKILFEIDFYRYEVILDNKRNISLLNQFYAFTVDYYNIYRDSELEDFIDFIDYASNFEIKTETLSENNVIQVMTIHTAKGKEFPVVFVPALVSGRLPTRYRSDKFEIPKELLNGAESEFSERDLHIQEERRLFYVSMTRAEKKLIITYAKRYGDNKRDSKESEFLSEIDYKNNPDIDFISPKQDPITIKEETIRGLIRQNYIQEIVSDLHRMDYAKIPPKLMVLEKIRGGEPLSIVKDVKEPDYADILKQIEDGEISKEKIIEEELTFSASQFNTYNRCPRVYKYGYVYRIPRLPKPYFDLGGTVHDVIEALSKKIMEGEKIDINLALKYLDAYWEGDGYENETAERQAKEDAVEILETFLEEQEKMTTEIVDVERNFTMNLGNYSITGFIDRIDRNGDDYIIWDYKTSKSTISENELRKDLQLLIYDMAISELFGKRPKQVGLWYLRHNKKVVIEPREEDIENIKKEIFGIIDGIMSEEFSPTPGKECYNCDYGLLCDEKEKSG
;
A
#
# COMPACT_ATOMS: atom_id res chain seq x y z
N LYS A 1 10.69 30.75 23.57
CA LYS A 1 9.70 29.78 23.04
C LYS A 1 9.38 28.84 24.19
N LEU A 2 8.09 28.66 24.52
CA LEU A 2 7.64 27.66 25.48
C LEU A 2 7.60 26.30 24.77
N SER A 3 7.93 25.22 25.47
CA SER A 3 7.60 23.88 25.00
C SER A 3 6.09 23.67 24.98
N LEU A 4 5.59 22.68 24.25
CA LEU A 4 4.17 22.37 24.20
C LEU A 4 3.61 22.08 25.61
N TYR A 5 4.37 21.38 26.43
CA TYR A 5 4.00 21.06 27.81
C TYR A 5 3.90 22.31 28.70
N GLU A 6 4.87 23.24 28.58
CA GLU A 6 4.82 24.53 29.30
C GLU A 6 3.64 25.38 28.80
N ALA A 7 3.31 25.36 27.51
CA ALA A 7 2.13 26.00 26.94
C ALA A 7 0.83 25.43 27.54
N PHE A 8 0.72 24.11 27.67
CA PHE A 8 -0.41 23.48 28.35
C PHE A 8 -0.53 23.86 29.83
N GLY A 9 0.59 24.10 30.52
CA GLY A 9 0.61 24.63 31.88
C GLY A 9 0.06 26.05 32.02
N LYS A 10 0.06 26.83 30.92
CA LYS A 10 -0.39 28.23 30.85
C LYS A 10 -1.69 28.44 30.08
N LEU A 11 -2.49 27.41 29.89
CA LEU A 11 -3.76 27.49 29.13
C LEU A 11 -4.71 28.56 29.68
N GLU A 12 -4.69 28.82 31.01
CA GLU A 12 -5.54 29.82 31.62
C GLU A 12 -5.16 31.26 31.22
N GLU A 13 -3.90 31.48 30.83
CA GLU A 13 -3.36 32.76 30.40
C GLU A 13 -3.51 33.00 28.90
N MET A 14 -3.94 31.96 28.14
CA MET A 14 -4.03 32.00 26.69
C MET A 14 -5.47 32.20 26.21
N ASP A 15 -5.63 32.93 25.09
CA ASP A 15 -6.92 33.13 24.43
C ASP A 15 -7.20 31.94 23.47
N VAL A 16 -7.56 30.79 24.06
CA VAL A 16 -7.84 29.54 23.38
C VAL A 16 -9.06 28.84 24.00
N ASP A 17 -9.65 27.89 23.28
CA ASP A 17 -10.71 27.05 23.81
C ASP A 17 -10.17 26.15 24.94
N LYS A 18 -10.37 26.61 26.18
CA LYS A 18 -9.81 25.98 27.39
C LYS A 18 -10.34 24.58 27.64
N ASP A 19 -11.60 24.33 27.29
CA ASP A 19 -12.23 23.01 27.48
C ASP A 19 -11.60 22.00 26.55
N LYS A 20 -11.51 22.31 25.27
CA LYS A 20 -10.89 21.44 24.25
C LYS A 20 -9.40 21.16 24.55
N PHE A 21 -8.63 22.17 24.88
CA PHE A 21 -7.22 21.98 25.22
C PHE A 21 -7.01 21.31 26.57
N GLY A 22 -7.93 21.49 27.51
CA GLY A 22 -7.96 20.77 28.79
C GLY A 22 -8.15 19.26 28.59
N ASP A 23 -9.07 18.87 27.70
CA ASP A 23 -9.29 17.46 27.36
C ASP A 23 -8.08 16.82 26.68
N ILE A 24 -7.45 17.55 25.75
CA ILE A 24 -6.21 17.06 25.09
C ILE A 24 -5.09 16.88 26.12
N LYS A 25 -4.91 17.87 27.02
CA LYS A 25 -3.92 17.77 28.11
C LYS A 25 -4.15 16.55 28.97
N LYS A 26 -5.40 16.33 29.41
CA LYS A 26 -5.78 15.17 30.23
C LYS A 26 -5.49 13.84 29.54
N LYS A 27 -5.85 13.71 28.24
CA LYS A 27 -5.55 12.54 27.44
C LYS A 27 -4.03 12.31 27.32
N LEU A 28 -3.25 13.36 27.06
CA LEU A 28 -1.79 13.29 27.02
C LEU A 28 -1.19 12.82 28.35
N GLU A 29 -1.62 13.39 29.47
CA GLU A 29 -1.15 13.01 30.80
C GLU A 29 -1.50 11.54 31.11
N GLU A 30 -2.69 11.06 30.71
CA GLU A 30 -3.09 9.67 30.85
C GLU A 30 -2.20 8.73 30.01
N ILE A 31 -1.92 9.09 28.75
CA ILE A 31 -1.03 8.29 27.87
C ILE A 31 0.39 8.28 28.44
N VAL A 32 0.93 9.45 28.84
CA VAL A 32 2.28 9.56 29.41
C VAL A 32 2.42 8.78 30.69
N SER A 33 1.37 8.68 31.52
CA SER A 33 1.39 7.86 32.74
C SER A 33 1.63 6.36 32.45
N LYS A 34 1.31 5.91 31.25
CA LYS A 34 1.45 4.51 30.79
C LYS A 34 2.76 4.25 30.03
N LYS A 35 3.66 5.24 29.93
CA LYS A 35 4.90 5.13 29.10
C LYS A 35 5.78 3.94 29.45
N ASN A 36 5.80 3.52 30.71
CA ASN A 36 6.62 2.39 31.20
C ASN A 36 5.86 1.06 31.22
N THR A 37 4.58 1.04 30.85
CA THR A 37 3.74 -0.17 30.89
C THR A 37 3.30 -0.64 29.52
N LEU A 38 3.32 0.26 28.53
CA LEU A 38 2.98 -0.05 27.14
C LEU A 38 4.26 -0.31 26.34
N LYS A 39 4.17 -1.24 25.40
CA LYS A 39 5.20 -1.41 24.37
C LYS A 39 5.27 -0.15 23.49
N LEU A 40 6.43 0.17 22.96
CA LEU A 40 6.64 1.38 22.15
C LEU A 40 5.62 1.55 21.00
N PRO A 41 5.30 0.52 20.19
CA PRO A 41 4.27 0.66 19.16
C PRO A 41 2.88 0.97 19.70
N GLU A 42 2.49 0.37 20.84
CA GLU A 42 1.20 0.63 21.49
C GLU A 42 1.12 2.07 22.02
N PHE A 43 2.21 2.54 22.61
CA PHE A 43 2.31 3.90 23.11
C PHE A 43 2.17 4.93 21.98
N VAL A 44 2.91 4.76 20.88
CA VAL A 44 2.84 5.64 19.71
C VAL A 44 1.45 5.55 19.05
N TYR A 45 0.88 4.36 18.93
CA TYR A 45 -0.47 4.18 18.41
C TYR A 45 -1.49 5.00 19.21
N LYS A 46 -1.45 4.91 20.54
CA LYS A 46 -2.35 5.70 21.40
C LYS A 46 -2.20 7.20 21.18
N ILE A 47 -0.97 7.71 21.06
CA ILE A 47 -0.73 9.12 20.73
C ILE A 47 -1.40 9.48 19.40
N LEU A 48 -1.20 8.70 18.35
CA LEU A 48 -1.70 9.00 17.02
C LEU A 48 -3.24 8.96 16.93
N PHE A 49 -3.88 8.08 17.68
CA PHE A 49 -5.33 7.88 17.63
C PHE A 49 -6.10 8.65 18.72
N GLU A 50 -5.63 8.67 19.97
CA GLU A 50 -6.39 9.25 21.08
C GLU A 50 -6.22 10.78 21.16
N ILE A 51 -5.15 11.35 20.57
CA ILE A 51 -4.91 12.80 20.48
C ILE A 51 -5.40 13.37 19.14
N ASP A 52 -6.21 12.62 18.41
CA ASP A 52 -6.90 13.05 17.20
C ASP A 52 -5.99 13.36 15.99
N PHE A 53 -4.70 12.95 15.95
CA PHE A 53 -3.86 13.16 14.78
C PHE A 53 -4.47 12.55 13.52
N TYR A 54 -4.80 11.26 13.54
CA TYR A 54 -5.46 10.61 12.40
C TYR A 54 -6.84 11.20 12.12
N ARG A 55 -7.65 11.44 13.18
CA ARG A 55 -9.01 11.97 13.02
C ARG A 55 -9.02 13.29 12.29
N TYR A 56 -8.09 14.18 12.61
CA TYR A 56 -7.96 15.48 11.95
C TYR A 56 -7.65 15.31 10.44
N GLU A 57 -6.67 14.49 10.09
CA GLU A 57 -6.27 14.28 8.71
C GLU A 57 -7.33 13.52 7.90
N VAL A 58 -8.07 12.60 8.54
CA VAL A 58 -9.19 11.87 7.94
C VAL A 58 -10.37 12.81 7.62
N ILE A 59 -10.70 13.75 8.52
CA ILE A 59 -11.74 14.77 8.29
C ILE A 59 -11.37 15.67 7.10
N LEU A 60 -10.10 16.01 6.96
CA LEU A 60 -9.60 16.82 5.84
C LEU A 60 -9.39 16.04 4.54
N ASP A 61 -9.62 14.72 4.53
CA ASP A 61 -9.29 13.80 3.42
C ASP A 61 -7.83 13.94 2.94
N ASN A 62 -6.92 14.23 3.87
CA ASN A 62 -5.51 14.48 3.58
C ASN A 62 -4.71 13.18 3.46
N LYS A 63 -4.87 12.49 2.33
CA LYS A 63 -4.22 11.21 2.05
C LYS A 63 -2.71 11.25 2.25
N ARG A 64 -2.05 12.37 1.93
CA ARG A 64 -0.59 12.53 2.09
C ARG A 64 -0.18 12.47 3.56
N ASN A 65 -0.84 13.24 4.43
CA ASN A 65 -0.49 13.26 5.85
C ASN A 65 -0.87 11.94 6.53
N ILE A 66 -1.99 11.34 6.15
CA ILE A 66 -2.36 9.98 6.61
C ILE A 66 -1.26 8.99 6.23
N SER A 67 -0.72 9.06 5.01
CA SER A 67 0.40 8.22 4.58
C SER A 67 1.67 8.45 5.42
N LEU A 68 1.98 9.69 5.74
CA LEU A 68 3.14 10.00 6.60
C LEU A 68 2.97 9.46 8.03
N LEU A 69 1.76 9.57 8.59
CA LEU A 69 1.46 8.97 9.90
C LEU A 69 1.59 7.44 9.86
N ASN A 70 1.10 6.79 8.80
CA ASN A 70 1.26 5.36 8.60
C ASN A 70 2.74 4.93 8.54
N GLN A 71 3.55 5.67 7.78
CA GLN A 71 4.98 5.41 7.66
C GLN A 71 5.71 5.62 8.99
N PHE A 72 5.34 6.66 9.75
CA PHE A 72 5.90 6.89 11.07
C PHE A 72 5.56 5.75 12.04
N TYR A 73 4.32 5.26 12.01
CA TYR A 73 3.93 4.12 12.83
C TYR A 73 4.67 2.85 12.41
N ALA A 74 4.75 2.55 11.10
CA ALA A 74 5.51 1.40 10.59
C ALA A 74 6.99 1.47 11.01
N PHE A 75 7.62 2.64 10.88
CA PHE A 75 8.98 2.88 11.35
C PHE A 75 9.15 2.61 12.85
N THR A 76 8.15 2.97 13.66
CA THR A 76 8.15 2.68 15.11
C THR A 76 8.12 1.18 15.38
N VAL A 77 7.31 0.44 14.62
CA VAL A 77 7.22 -1.04 14.72
C VAL A 77 8.55 -1.67 14.31
N ASP A 78 9.13 -1.24 13.19
CA ASP A 78 10.41 -1.76 12.70
C ASP A 78 11.55 -1.50 13.71
N TYR A 79 11.59 -0.30 14.28
CA TYR A 79 12.55 0.03 15.33
C TYR A 79 12.39 -0.89 16.55
N TYR A 80 11.17 -1.07 17.03
CA TYR A 80 10.88 -1.94 18.18
C TYR A 80 11.24 -3.40 17.90
N ASN A 81 11.03 -3.90 16.70
CA ASN A 81 11.38 -5.27 16.33
C ASN A 81 12.90 -5.52 16.36
N ILE A 82 13.71 -4.48 16.06
CA ILE A 82 15.16 -4.55 16.10
C ILE A 82 15.67 -4.36 17.54
N TYR A 83 15.07 -3.45 18.30
CA TYR A 83 15.52 -3.01 19.63
C TYR A 83 14.41 -3.24 20.67
N ARG A 84 14.05 -4.50 20.91
CA ARG A 84 12.89 -4.89 21.77
C ARG A 84 12.95 -4.38 23.20
N ASP A 85 14.15 -4.21 23.74
CA ASP A 85 14.40 -3.76 25.13
C ASP A 85 14.63 -2.24 25.24
N SER A 86 14.42 -1.48 24.14
CA SER A 86 14.63 -0.03 24.14
C SER A 86 13.50 0.70 24.85
N GLU A 87 13.87 1.72 25.60
CA GLU A 87 12.92 2.65 26.24
C GLU A 87 12.47 3.74 25.26
N LEU A 88 11.44 4.49 25.64
CA LEU A 88 10.92 5.60 24.82
C LEU A 88 12.00 6.66 24.55
N GLU A 89 12.84 6.90 25.53
CA GLU A 89 13.95 7.87 25.46
C GLU A 89 14.95 7.47 24.36
N ASP A 90 15.29 6.19 24.24
CA ASP A 90 16.18 5.67 23.19
C ASP A 90 15.61 5.90 21.80
N PHE A 91 14.30 5.71 21.66
CA PHE A 91 13.59 5.95 20.41
C PHE A 91 13.57 7.43 20.04
N ILE A 92 13.37 8.33 21.00
CA ILE A 92 13.42 9.78 20.79
C ILE A 92 14.81 10.20 20.33
N ASP A 93 15.87 9.74 21.01
CA ASP A 93 17.25 10.02 20.63
C ASP A 93 17.58 9.48 19.23
N PHE A 94 17.04 8.32 18.89
CA PHE A 94 17.18 7.75 17.55
C PHE A 94 16.48 8.61 16.49
N ILE A 95 15.26 9.10 16.74
CA ILE A 95 14.56 10.00 15.82
C ILE A 95 15.34 11.31 15.64
N ASP A 96 15.84 11.90 16.73
CA ASP A 96 16.62 13.13 16.66
C ASP A 96 17.90 12.92 15.84
N TYR A 97 18.57 11.78 16.01
CA TYR A 97 19.73 11.42 15.19
C TYR A 97 19.32 11.20 13.72
N ALA A 98 18.27 10.44 13.47
CA ALA A 98 17.77 10.13 12.13
C ALA A 98 17.27 11.38 11.38
N SER A 99 16.76 12.39 12.09
CA SER A 99 16.30 13.66 11.50
C SER A 99 17.41 14.45 10.80
N ASN A 100 18.68 14.17 11.12
CA ASN A 100 19.84 14.76 10.44
C ASN A 100 20.14 14.13 9.08
N PHE A 101 19.46 13.03 8.72
CA PHE A 101 19.59 12.34 7.45
C PHE A 101 18.30 12.53 6.63
N GLU A 102 18.43 12.61 5.30
CA GLU A 102 17.27 12.59 4.41
C GLU A 102 16.57 11.22 4.52
N ILE A 103 15.53 11.12 5.32
CA ILE A 103 14.65 9.94 5.33
C ILE A 103 13.79 10.01 4.06
N LYS A 104 14.03 9.09 3.13
CA LYS A 104 13.17 8.94 1.95
C LYS A 104 11.81 8.43 2.39
N THR A 105 10.83 9.30 2.44
CA THR A 105 9.44 8.91 2.64
C THR A 105 8.89 8.35 1.34
N GLU A 106 8.43 7.11 1.35
CA GLU A 106 7.64 6.58 0.24
C GLU A 106 6.24 7.19 0.34
N THR A 107 5.89 8.05 -0.60
CA THR A 107 4.48 8.42 -0.79
C THR A 107 3.73 7.16 -1.18
N LEU A 108 2.56 6.92 -0.56
CA LEU A 108 1.64 5.88 -1.02
C LEU A 108 1.51 6.02 -2.54
N SER A 109 1.89 4.98 -3.28
CA SER A 109 1.52 4.89 -4.68
C SER A 109 0.00 4.80 -4.71
N GLU A 110 -0.67 5.92 -4.97
CA GLU A 110 -2.04 5.85 -5.44
C GLU A 110 -2.00 4.96 -6.69
N ASN A 111 -2.91 4.02 -6.82
CA ASN A 111 -2.94 3.07 -7.94
C ASN A 111 -3.12 3.74 -9.32
N ASN A 112 -3.23 5.05 -9.38
CA ASN A 112 -3.41 5.83 -10.60
C ASN A 112 -2.54 7.11 -10.57
N VAL A 113 -1.24 6.94 -10.32
CA VAL A 113 -0.27 8.06 -10.32
C VAL A 113 0.90 7.79 -11.24
N ILE A 114 1.39 8.85 -11.85
CA ILE A 114 2.64 8.79 -12.61
C ILE A 114 3.80 8.75 -11.62
N GLN A 115 4.56 7.66 -11.62
CA GLN A 115 5.75 7.51 -10.79
C GLN A 115 6.97 8.08 -11.52
N VAL A 116 7.63 9.06 -10.92
CA VAL A 116 8.89 9.61 -11.42
C VAL A 116 10.04 9.12 -10.55
N MET A 117 10.99 8.40 -11.14
CA MET A 117 12.09 7.81 -10.40
C MET A 117 13.34 7.68 -11.26
N THR A 118 14.49 7.38 -10.63
CA THR A 118 15.71 7.06 -11.38
C THR A 118 15.66 5.63 -11.93
N ILE A 119 16.45 5.35 -12.97
CA ILE A 119 16.56 4.00 -13.54
C ILE A 119 17.03 2.99 -12.47
N HIS A 120 17.92 3.41 -11.56
CA HIS A 120 18.38 2.55 -10.46
C HIS A 120 17.25 2.17 -9.50
N THR A 121 16.37 3.12 -9.17
CA THR A 121 15.22 2.88 -8.30
C THR A 121 14.14 2.01 -8.99
N ALA A 122 14.11 2.02 -10.32
CA ALA A 122 13.18 1.20 -11.11
C ALA A 122 13.65 -0.26 -11.26
N LYS A 123 14.89 -0.61 -10.86
CA LYS A 123 15.39 -1.99 -10.94
C LYS A 123 14.54 -2.91 -10.08
N GLY A 124 14.05 -4.01 -10.68
CA GLY A 124 13.19 -4.99 -10.02
C GLY A 124 11.70 -4.63 -9.98
N LYS A 125 11.32 -3.45 -10.50
CA LYS A 125 9.90 -3.06 -10.66
C LYS A 125 9.52 -3.20 -12.13
N GLU A 126 8.22 -3.37 -12.40
CA GLU A 126 7.65 -3.42 -13.75
C GLU A 126 6.43 -2.50 -13.80
N PHE A 127 6.18 -1.91 -14.98
CA PHE A 127 5.12 -0.93 -15.17
C PHE A 127 4.45 -1.15 -16.52
N PRO A 128 3.13 -1.03 -16.62
CA PRO A 128 2.42 -1.18 -17.90
C PRO A 128 2.95 -0.24 -18.99
N VAL A 129 3.27 1.00 -18.62
CA VAL A 129 3.82 2.01 -19.53
C VAL A 129 5.05 2.67 -18.91
N VAL A 130 6.15 2.74 -19.65
CA VAL A 130 7.37 3.41 -19.20
C VAL A 130 7.74 4.54 -20.17
N PHE A 131 8.00 5.72 -19.61
CA PHE A 131 8.55 6.84 -20.33
C PHE A 131 10.04 6.99 -20.00
N VAL A 132 10.91 6.96 -21.00
CA VAL A 132 12.34 7.26 -20.87
C VAL A 132 12.62 8.60 -21.54
N PRO A 133 12.60 9.72 -20.80
CA PRO A 133 12.73 11.04 -21.37
C PRO A 133 14.19 11.42 -21.58
N ALA A 134 14.39 12.40 -22.46
CA ALA A 134 15.66 13.12 -22.66
C ALA A 134 16.84 12.24 -23.11
N LEU A 135 16.58 11.32 -24.06
CA LEU A 135 17.61 10.42 -24.63
C LEU A 135 18.55 11.16 -25.60
N VAL A 136 19.42 11.97 -25.01
CA VAL A 136 20.41 12.77 -25.74
C VAL A 136 21.82 12.56 -25.20
N SER A 137 22.82 12.73 -26.05
CA SER A 137 24.22 12.64 -25.68
C SER A 137 24.57 13.57 -24.50
N GLY A 138 25.19 13.02 -23.47
CA GLY A 138 25.57 13.73 -22.25
C GLY A 138 24.51 13.73 -21.16
N ARG A 139 23.32 13.09 -21.39
CA ARG A 139 22.33 12.76 -20.38
C ARG A 139 22.17 11.24 -20.22
N LEU A 140 21.97 10.51 -21.33
CA LEU A 140 22.03 9.06 -21.39
C LEU A 140 22.60 8.67 -22.78
N PRO A 141 23.87 8.25 -22.89
CA PRO A 141 24.86 8.13 -21.81
C PRO A 141 25.27 9.48 -21.21
N THR A 142 25.59 9.45 -19.92
CA THR A 142 26.20 10.60 -19.23
C THR A 142 27.63 10.82 -19.75
N ARG A 143 28.16 12.02 -19.52
CA ARG A 143 29.56 12.28 -19.90
C ARG A 143 30.48 11.58 -18.90
N TYR A 144 31.41 10.77 -19.41
CA TYR A 144 32.49 10.23 -18.59
C TYR A 144 33.26 11.37 -17.91
N ARG A 145 33.49 11.23 -16.61
CA ARG A 145 34.39 12.08 -15.82
C ARG A 145 35.33 11.14 -15.06
N SER A 146 36.65 11.37 -15.23
CA SER A 146 37.62 10.62 -14.42
C SER A 146 37.43 10.94 -12.95
N ASP A 147 37.56 9.92 -12.10
CA ASP A 147 37.53 10.10 -10.67
C ASP A 147 38.70 10.97 -10.22
N LYS A 148 38.45 11.85 -9.25
CA LYS A 148 39.50 12.71 -8.68
C LYS A 148 40.55 11.94 -7.88
N PHE A 149 40.24 10.69 -7.54
CA PHE A 149 41.08 9.79 -6.78
C PHE A 149 41.19 8.46 -7.54
N GLU A 150 42.32 8.21 -8.16
CA GLU A 150 42.63 6.95 -8.84
C GLU A 150 43.10 5.94 -7.81
N ILE A 151 42.36 4.83 -7.68
CA ILE A 151 42.85 3.67 -6.88
C ILE A 151 43.99 3.04 -7.65
N PRO A 152 45.20 2.85 -7.03
CA PRO A 152 46.29 2.16 -7.68
C PRO A 152 45.86 0.81 -8.25
N LYS A 153 46.22 0.52 -9.49
CA LYS A 153 45.81 -0.71 -10.20
C LYS A 153 46.17 -1.99 -9.47
N GLU A 154 47.23 -1.95 -8.68
CA GLU A 154 47.73 -3.05 -7.85
C GLU A 154 46.79 -3.43 -6.71
N LEU A 155 45.84 -2.52 -6.35
CA LEU A 155 44.84 -2.74 -5.30
C LEU A 155 43.48 -3.17 -5.89
N LEU A 156 43.33 -3.18 -7.22
CA LEU A 156 42.13 -3.64 -7.89
C LEU A 156 42.24 -5.16 -8.13
N ASN A 157 41.48 -5.95 -7.40
CA ASN A 157 41.31 -7.38 -7.67
C ASN A 157 40.51 -7.57 -8.96
N GLY A 158 41.15 -7.71 -10.10
CA GLY A 158 40.51 -8.01 -11.36
C GLY A 158 41.48 -7.93 -12.53
N ALA A 159 41.31 -8.80 -13.50
CA ALA A 159 42.13 -8.87 -14.69
C ALA A 159 42.20 -7.50 -15.40
N GLU A 160 43.33 -7.21 -16.02
CA GLU A 160 43.51 -6.07 -16.91
C GLU A 160 42.33 -6.05 -17.91
N SER A 161 41.46 -5.06 -17.77
CA SER A 161 40.37 -4.87 -18.72
C SER A 161 40.99 -4.39 -20.04
N GLU A 162 40.72 -5.09 -21.15
CA GLU A 162 41.10 -4.66 -22.49
C GLU A 162 40.41 -3.36 -22.91
N PHE A 163 39.43 -2.90 -22.11
CA PHE A 163 38.59 -1.73 -22.36
C PHE A 163 39.11 -0.50 -21.60
N SER A 164 39.05 0.67 -22.24
CA SER A 164 39.32 1.94 -21.56
C SER A 164 38.23 2.21 -20.50
N GLU A 165 38.54 3.01 -19.47
CA GLU A 165 37.56 3.43 -18.45
C GLU A 165 36.34 4.12 -19.07
N ARG A 166 36.55 4.84 -20.15
CA ARG A 166 35.46 5.43 -20.90
C ARG A 166 34.57 4.37 -21.57
N ASP A 167 35.13 3.30 -22.11
CA ASP A 167 34.36 2.22 -22.71
C ASP A 167 33.58 1.46 -21.66
N LEU A 168 34.18 1.24 -20.50
CA LEU A 168 33.48 0.64 -19.35
C LEU A 168 32.31 1.51 -18.89
N HIS A 169 32.50 2.83 -18.81
CA HIS A 169 31.44 3.75 -18.48
C HIS A 169 30.27 3.67 -19.48
N ILE A 170 30.57 3.68 -20.77
CA ILE A 170 29.51 3.55 -21.81
C ILE A 170 28.82 2.20 -21.73
N GLN A 171 29.51 1.11 -21.37
CA GLN A 171 28.89 -0.20 -21.18
C GLN A 171 27.93 -0.19 -19.98
N GLU A 172 28.29 0.46 -18.87
CA GLU A 172 27.39 0.60 -17.72
C GLU A 172 26.16 1.45 -18.04
N GLU A 173 26.33 2.57 -18.73
CA GLU A 173 25.22 3.40 -19.20
C GLU A 173 24.29 2.64 -20.16
N ARG A 174 24.84 1.77 -21.01
CA ARG A 174 24.06 0.88 -21.87
C ARG A 174 23.27 -0.16 -21.09
N ARG A 175 23.84 -0.71 -20.00
CA ARG A 175 23.11 -1.60 -19.08
C ARG A 175 21.97 -0.86 -18.41
N LEU A 176 22.19 0.38 -17.97
CA LEU A 176 21.11 1.21 -17.40
C LEU A 176 19.99 1.47 -18.42
N PHE A 177 20.36 1.79 -19.65
CA PHE A 177 19.37 1.96 -20.72
C PHE A 177 18.57 0.67 -20.96
N TYR A 178 19.24 -0.49 -21.03
CA TYR A 178 18.59 -1.79 -21.14
C TYR A 178 17.64 -2.05 -19.96
N VAL A 179 18.08 -1.78 -18.74
CA VAL A 179 17.22 -1.90 -17.55
C VAL A 179 15.98 -1.02 -17.68
N SER A 180 16.12 0.23 -18.13
CA SER A 180 14.98 1.14 -18.28
C SER A 180 13.96 0.62 -19.30
N MET A 181 14.42 0.06 -20.43
CA MET A 181 13.55 -0.51 -21.46
C MET A 181 12.79 -1.73 -20.95
N THR A 182 13.47 -2.61 -20.22
CA THR A 182 12.88 -3.86 -19.71
C THR A 182 11.95 -3.65 -18.52
N ARG A 183 11.71 -2.41 -18.07
CA ARG A 183 10.69 -2.09 -17.07
C ARG A 183 9.29 -1.98 -17.66
N ALA A 184 9.16 -1.88 -18.98
CA ALA A 184 7.88 -1.76 -19.64
C ALA A 184 7.26 -3.14 -19.92
N GLU A 185 6.07 -3.39 -19.39
CA GLU A 185 5.29 -4.61 -19.66
C GLU A 185 4.57 -4.53 -21.02
N LYS A 186 3.94 -3.38 -21.29
CA LYS A 186 3.05 -3.22 -22.46
C LYS A 186 3.56 -2.15 -23.44
N LYS A 187 4.02 -1.00 -22.95
CA LYS A 187 4.40 0.13 -23.84
C LYS A 187 5.62 0.87 -23.30
N LEU A 188 6.61 1.03 -24.16
CA LEU A 188 7.79 1.85 -23.90
C LEU A 188 7.74 3.10 -24.78
N ILE A 189 7.91 4.28 -24.18
CA ILE A 189 7.93 5.55 -24.87
C ILE A 189 9.26 6.24 -24.57
N ILE A 190 10.07 6.41 -25.59
CA ILE A 190 11.36 7.09 -25.50
C ILE A 190 11.22 8.47 -26.14
N THR A 191 11.66 9.52 -25.45
CA THR A 191 11.58 10.87 -25.99
C THR A 191 12.90 11.61 -25.94
N TYR A 192 13.09 12.51 -26.89
CA TYR A 192 14.16 13.50 -26.85
C TYR A 192 13.72 14.80 -27.52
N ALA A 193 14.29 15.92 -27.08
CA ALA A 193 14.04 17.22 -27.68
C ALA A 193 15.28 17.74 -28.40
N LYS A 194 15.05 18.48 -29.47
CA LYS A 194 16.16 19.15 -30.19
C LYS A 194 16.84 20.20 -29.31
N ARG A 195 16.10 20.84 -28.40
CA ARG A 195 16.64 21.86 -27.48
C ARG A 195 16.07 21.68 -26.11
N TYR A 196 16.85 21.95 -25.07
CA TYR A 196 16.48 21.89 -23.66
C TYR A 196 16.78 23.23 -23.01
N GLY A 197 15.78 23.83 -22.34
CA GLY A 197 15.89 25.15 -21.73
C GLY A 197 16.34 26.24 -22.75
N ASP A 198 17.05 27.23 -22.28
CA ASP A 198 17.52 28.37 -23.10
C ASP A 198 18.71 28.07 -24.04
N ASN A 199 19.03 26.80 -24.22
CA ASN A 199 20.14 26.41 -25.07
C ASN A 199 19.86 26.76 -26.55
N LYS A 200 20.72 27.61 -27.15
CA LYS A 200 20.66 27.99 -28.57
C LYS A 200 21.17 26.88 -29.50
N ARG A 201 21.84 25.85 -28.96
CA ARG A 201 22.42 24.75 -29.75
C ARG A 201 21.50 23.53 -29.68
N ASP A 202 21.35 22.87 -30.83
CA ASP A 202 20.58 21.61 -30.89
C ASP A 202 21.32 20.50 -30.11
N SER A 203 20.58 19.71 -29.38
CA SER A 203 21.06 18.53 -28.66
C SER A 203 21.35 17.41 -29.66
N LYS A 204 22.44 16.68 -29.46
CA LYS A 204 22.75 15.50 -30.24
C LYS A 204 21.98 14.29 -29.69
N GLU A 205 21.36 13.52 -30.59
CA GLU A 205 20.71 12.25 -30.25
C GLU A 205 21.67 11.33 -29.47
N SER A 206 21.12 10.52 -28.56
CA SER A 206 21.89 9.47 -27.89
C SER A 206 22.41 8.43 -28.87
N GLU A 207 23.63 7.96 -28.69
CA GLU A 207 24.17 6.84 -29.47
C GLU A 207 23.36 5.55 -29.31
N PHE A 208 22.71 5.37 -28.18
CA PHE A 208 21.85 4.21 -27.91
C PHE A 208 20.62 4.15 -28.81
N LEU A 209 20.10 5.29 -29.28
CA LEU A 209 19.04 5.32 -30.27
C LEU A 209 19.52 4.78 -31.63
N SER A 210 20.77 5.08 -31.99
CA SER A 210 21.37 4.53 -33.21
C SER A 210 21.63 3.03 -33.09
N GLU A 211 22.00 2.55 -31.90
CA GLU A 211 22.24 1.12 -31.63
C GLU A 211 20.97 0.27 -31.79
N ILE A 212 19.81 0.79 -31.43
CA ILE A 212 18.52 0.11 -31.63
C ILE A 212 17.90 0.31 -33.01
N ASP A 213 18.60 1.08 -33.87
CA ASP A 213 18.16 1.45 -35.23
C ASP A 213 16.69 1.96 -35.28
N TYR A 214 16.35 2.86 -34.35
CA TYR A 214 14.97 3.29 -34.12
C TYR A 214 14.23 3.84 -35.34
N LYS A 215 14.97 4.28 -36.41
CA LYS A 215 14.37 4.81 -37.63
C LYS A 215 13.94 3.74 -38.62
N ASN A 216 14.57 2.55 -38.59
CA ASN A 216 14.32 1.47 -39.54
C ASN A 216 13.81 0.19 -38.88
N ASN A 217 13.80 0.15 -37.55
CA ASN A 217 13.32 -1.02 -36.81
C ASN A 217 11.79 -1.13 -36.93
N PRO A 218 11.26 -2.26 -37.47
CA PRO A 218 9.82 -2.44 -37.67
C PRO A 218 9.00 -2.49 -36.38
N ASP A 219 9.64 -2.76 -35.24
CA ASP A 219 8.98 -2.83 -33.93
C ASP A 219 8.96 -1.48 -33.21
N ILE A 220 9.45 -0.40 -33.86
CA ILE A 220 9.52 0.93 -33.28
C ILE A 220 8.76 1.94 -34.15
N ASP A 221 7.69 2.48 -33.58
CA ASP A 221 6.95 3.59 -34.18
C ASP A 221 7.67 4.91 -33.90
N PHE A 222 8.30 5.50 -34.94
CA PHE A 222 8.92 6.81 -34.84
C PHE A 222 7.90 7.92 -35.14
N ILE A 223 7.55 8.67 -34.10
CA ILE A 223 6.62 9.79 -34.19
C ILE A 223 7.42 11.11 -34.10
N SER A 224 7.45 11.86 -35.18
CA SER A 224 7.90 13.26 -35.13
C SER A 224 6.67 14.14 -34.88
N PRO A 225 6.58 14.84 -33.72
CA PRO A 225 5.43 15.69 -33.48
C PRO A 225 5.32 16.72 -34.60
N LYS A 226 4.20 16.74 -35.31
CA LYS A 226 3.81 17.86 -36.12
C LYS A 226 3.64 19.04 -35.18
N GLN A 227 4.11 20.23 -35.61
CA GLN A 227 3.95 21.46 -34.82
C GLN A 227 2.51 21.96 -34.84
N ASP A 228 1.58 21.15 -34.34
CA ASP A 228 0.24 21.60 -34.03
C ASP A 228 0.16 21.87 -32.52
N PRO A 229 -0.19 23.07 -32.11
CA PRO A 229 -0.21 23.45 -30.69
C PRO A 229 -1.26 22.68 -29.90
N ILE A 230 -0.90 22.22 -28.67
CA ILE A 230 -1.83 21.59 -27.71
C ILE A 230 -2.63 22.69 -27.01
N THR A 231 -3.94 22.76 -27.20
CA THR A 231 -4.79 23.72 -26.48
C THR A 231 -5.39 23.03 -25.25
N ILE A 232 -4.78 23.20 -24.07
CA ILE A 232 -5.46 22.86 -22.82
C ILE A 232 -6.47 23.97 -22.53
N LYS A 233 -7.71 23.60 -22.20
CA LYS A 233 -8.73 24.58 -21.83
C LYS A 233 -8.24 25.42 -20.66
N GLU A 234 -8.32 26.73 -20.77
CA GLU A 234 -7.89 27.69 -19.73
C GLU A 234 -8.49 27.38 -18.35
N GLU A 235 -9.71 26.86 -18.30
CA GLU A 235 -10.36 26.38 -17.06
C GLU A 235 -9.60 25.25 -16.36
N THR A 236 -9.01 24.32 -17.12
CA THR A 236 -8.21 23.22 -16.56
C THR A 236 -6.93 23.76 -15.93
N ILE A 237 -6.29 24.72 -16.59
CA ILE A 237 -5.08 25.38 -16.08
C ILE A 237 -5.40 26.18 -14.81
N ARG A 238 -6.52 26.93 -14.81
CA ARG A 238 -7.00 27.68 -13.63
C ARG A 238 -7.26 26.74 -12.45
N GLY A 239 -7.87 25.57 -12.72
CA GLY A 239 -8.11 24.53 -11.72
C GLY A 239 -6.82 24.01 -11.08
N LEU A 240 -5.83 23.67 -11.88
CA LEU A 240 -4.51 23.17 -11.42
C LEU A 240 -3.76 24.21 -10.60
N ILE A 241 -3.71 25.47 -11.09
CA ILE A 241 -3.06 26.56 -10.38
C ILE A 241 -3.76 26.81 -9.03
N ARG A 242 -5.09 26.84 -9.02
CA ARG A 242 -5.87 27.01 -7.80
C ARG A 242 -5.56 25.93 -6.78
N GLN A 243 -5.53 24.66 -7.20
CA GLN A 243 -5.26 23.53 -6.32
C GLN A 243 -3.86 23.59 -5.73
N ASN A 244 -2.86 23.97 -6.53
CA ASN A 244 -1.48 24.11 -6.11
C ASN A 244 -1.31 25.23 -5.06
N TYR A 245 -1.86 26.42 -5.32
CA TYR A 245 -1.79 27.53 -4.37
C TYR A 245 -2.53 27.23 -3.05
N ILE A 246 -3.65 26.51 -3.08
CA ILE A 246 -4.34 26.06 -1.87
C ILE A 246 -3.43 25.11 -1.07
N GLN A 247 -2.80 24.13 -1.72
CA GLN A 247 -1.87 23.23 -1.04
C GLN A 247 -0.66 23.95 -0.45
N GLU A 248 -0.10 24.93 -1.15
CA GLU A 248 1.00 25.74 -0.66
C GLU A 248 0.58 26.62 0.55
N ILE A 249 -0.61 27.22 0.52
CA ILE A 249 -1.14 27.99 1.64
C ILE A 249 -1.33 27.10 2.87
N VAL A 250 -1.87 25.90 2.70
CA VAL A 250 -2.01 24.92 3.77
C VAL A 250 -0.63 24.53 4.33
N SER A 251 0.36 24.31 3.46
CA SER A 251 1.74 24.03 3.86
C SER A 251 2.38 25.19 4.63
N ASP A 252 2.18 26.42 4.17
CA ASP A 252 2.71 27.63 4.85
C ASP A 252 2.03 27.87 6.21
N LEU A 253 0.72 27.57 6.32
CA LEU A 253 0.00 27.59 7.60
C LEU A 253 0.61 26.57 8.58
N HIS A 254 0.86 25.34 8.13
CA HIS A 254 1.49 24.30 8.95
C HIS A 254 2.90 24.68 9.40
N ARG A 255 3.66 25.38 8.54
CA ARG A 255 5.01 25.88 8.87
C ARG A 255 5.02 27.17 9.67
N MET A 256 3.84 27.75 9.95
CA MET A 256 3.68 29.09 10.57
C MET A 256 4.35 30.22 9.76
N ASP A 257 4.51 30.04 8.45
CA ASP A 257 5.10 31.02 7.52
C ASP A 257 4.02 31.99 7.01
N TYR A 258 3.33 32.65 7.93
CA TYR A 258 2.17 33.51 7.63
C TYR A 258 2.47 34.64 6.63
N ALA A 259 3.72 35.06 6.52
CA ALA A 259 4.13 36.12 5.58
C ALA A 259 4.01 35.67 4.10
N LYS A 260 4.02 34.38 3.81
CA LYS A 260 3.91 33.82 2.45
C LYS A 260 2.46 33.64 1.99
N ILE A 261 1.50 33.68 2.90
CA ILE A 261 0.08 33.40 2.61
C ILE A 261 -0.61 34.53 1.84
N PRO A 262 -0.51 35.83 2.24
CA PRO A 262 -1.23 36.91 1.58
C PRO A 262 -0.98 37.03 0.07
N PRO A 263 0.27 36.93 -0.45
CA PRO A 263 0.51 36.95 -1.90
C PRO A 263 -0.22 35.83 -2.64
N LYS A 264 -0.26 34.63 -2.07
CA LYS A 264 -0.91 33.46 -2.64
C LYS A 264 -2.45 33.58 -2.67
N LEU A 265 -3.02 34.14 -1.61
CA LEU A 265 -4.46 34.46 -1.57
C LEU A 265 -4.84 35.50 -2.62
N MET A 266 -4.01 36.52 -2.86
CA MET A 266 -4.23 37.51 -3.92
C MET A 266 -4.26 36.87 -5.29
N VAL A 267 -3.37 35.91 -5.56
CA VAL A 267 -3.36 35.15 -6.84
C VAL A 267 -4.64 34.34 -6.99
N LEU A 268 -5.07 33.64 -5.92
CA LEU A 268 -6.32 32.87 -5.93
C LEU A 268 -7.55 33.75 -6.18
N GLU A 269 -7.58 34.94 -5.61
CA GLU A 269 -8.68 35.89 -5.82
C GLU A 269 -8.72 36.39 -7.26
N LYS A 270 -7.57 36.71 -7.86
CA LYS A 270 -7.44 37.10 -9.26
C LYS A 270 -7.85 35.97 -10.21
N ILE A 271 -7.43 34.73 -9.94
CA ILE A 271 -7.86 33.55 -10.72
C ILE A 271 -9.39 33.37 -10.62
N ARG A 272 -9.98 33.57 -9.45
CA ARG A 272 -11.43 33.53 -9.23
C ARG A 272 -12.16 34.65 -9.98
N GLY A 273 -11.56 35.81 -10.06
CA GLY A 273 -12.10 36.99 -10.75
C GLY A 273 -12.03 36.90 -12.29
N GLY A 274 -11.45 35.83 -12.86
CA GLY A 274 -11.34 35.64 -14.30
C GLY A 274 -10.24 36.49 -14.97
N GLU A 275 -9.31 37.04 -14.18
CA GLU A 275 -8.19 37.82 -14.73
C GLU A 275 -7.24 36.94 -15.59
N PRO A 276 -6.54 37.48 -16.60
CA PRO A 276 -5.64 36.73 -17.46
C PRO A 276 -4.54 36.00 -16.70
N LEU A 277 -4.21 34.78 -17.07
CA LEU A 277 -3.17 33.96 -16.42
C LEU A 277 -1.75 34.56 -16.47
N SER A 278 -1.52 35.56 -17.33
CA SER A 278 -0.28 36.34 -17.36
C SER A 278 0.08 37.03 -16.03
N ILE A 279 -0.87 37.16 -15.11
CA ILE A 279 -0.70 37.71 -13.77
C ILE A 279 0.14 36.81 -12.87
N VAL A 280 0.21 35.51 -13.16
CA VAL A 280 1.05 34.56 -12.43
C VAL A 280 2.55 34.87 -12.58
N LYS A 281 2.92 35.67 -13.58
CA LYS A 281 4.32 36.10 -13.83
C LYS A 281 4.90 37.01 -12.76
N ASP A 282 4.07 37.70 -11.99
CA ASP A 282 4.52 38.62 -10.93
C ASP A 282 4.86 37.91 -9.60
N VAL A 283 4.59 36.62 -9.49
CA VAL A 283 5.02 35.78 -8.37
C VAL A 283 6.31 35.09 -8.81
N LYS A 284 7.42 35.47 -8.17
CA LYS A 284 8.80 35.04 -8.48
C LYS A 284 9.03 33.53 -8.40
N GLU A 285 8.48 32.76 -9.34
CA GLU A 285 8.94 31.42 -9.66
C GLU A 285 8.90 31.21 -11.18
N PRO A 286 10.07 31.03 -11.82
CA PRO A 286 10.19 31.08 -13.29
C PRO A 286 9.54 29.91 -14.04
N ASP A 287 9.31 28.76 -13.37
CA ASP A 287 8.94 27.52 -14.05
C ASP A 287 7.47 27.45 -14.50
N TYR A 288 6.55 28.11 -13.80
CA TYR A 288 5.12 28.02 -14.13
C TYR A 288 4.72 28.83 -15.38
N ALA A 289 5.40 29.94 -15.65
CA ALA A 289 5.08 30.78 -16.80
C ALA A 289 5.50 30.13 -18.12
N ASP A 290 6.58 29.38 -18.12
CA ASP A 290 7.07 28.65 -19.32
C ASP A 290 6.24 27.38 -19.56
N ILE A 291 5.78 26.70 -18.50
CA ILE A 291 4.84 25.58 -18.60
C ILE A 291 3.49 26.06 -19.15
N LEU A 292 2.96 27.18 -18.66
CA LEU A 292 1.71 27.75 -19.15
C LEU A 292 1.78 28.17 -20.60
N LYS A 293 2.91 28.72 -21.03
CA LYS A 293 3.11 29.12 -22.42
C LYS A 293 3.27 27.93 -23.37
N GLN A 294 3.79 26.80 -22.88
CA GLN A 294 3.86 25.54 -23.64
C GLN A 294 2.51 24.83 -23.70
N ILE A 295 1.65 25.04 -22.71
CA ILE A 295 0.31 24.48 -22.60
C ILE A 295 -0.71 25.26 -23.48
N GLU A 296 -0.52 26.56 -23.65
CA GLU A 296 -1.37 27.39 -24.53
C GLU A 296 -1.27 27.00 -26.01
N ASP A 297 -0.29 26.18 -26.38
CA ASP A 297 0.09 25.93 -27.79
C ASP A 297 -0.22 24.49 -28.31
N GLY A 298 -1.08 23.62 -27.73
CA GLY A 298 -1.32 22.30 -28.33
C GLY A 298 -2.52 21.42 -27.87
N GLU A 299 -2.97 20.47 -28.70
CA GLU A 299 -4.08 19.53 -28.42
C GLU A 299 -3.61 18.13 -27.99
N ILE A 300 -4.23 17.55 -26.92
CA ILE A 300 -4.02 16.16 -26.50
C ILE A 300 -5.21 15.32 -26.96
N SER A 301 -4.96 14.32 -27.80
CA SER A 301 -5.97 13.32 -28.12
C SER A 301 -6.17 12.35 -26.94
N LYS A 302 -7.42 12.13 -26.58
CA LYS A 302 -7.81 11.09 -25.61
C LYS A 302 -7.74 9.72 -26.27
N GLU A 303 -6.56 9.14 -26.42
CA GLU A 303 -6.48 7.69 -26.50
C GLU A 303 -6.64 7.10 -25.11
N LYS A 304 -7.56 6.14 -24.95
CA LYS A 304 -7.71 5.35 -23.73
C LYS A 304 -6.36 4.73 -23.38
N ILE A 305 -5.68 5.31 -22.42
CA ILE A 305 -4.46 4.72 -21.85
C ILE A 305 -4.93 3.64 -20.89
N ILE A 306 -4.83 2.38 -21.34
CA ILE A 306 -4.84 1.12 -20.58
C ILE A 306 -5.70 1.18 -19.30
N GLU A 307 -6.83 0.47 -19.30
CA GLU A 307 -7.55 0.10 -18.08
C GLU A 307 -6.58 -0.70 -17.20
N GLU A 308 -6.17 -0.14 -16.07
CA GLU A 308 -5.46 -0.91 -15.04
C GLU A 308 -6.39 -2.02 -14.59
N GLU A 309 -5.89 -3.22 -14.60
CA GLU A 309 -6.56 -4.39 -14.04
C GLU A 309 -6.58 -4.24 -12.51
N LEU A 310 -7.70 -3.70 -11.98
CA LEU A 310 -7.84 -3.53 -10.54
C LEU A 310 -7.96 -4.91 -9.88
N THR A 311 -7.09 -5.14 -8.89
CA THR A 311 -7.03 -6.40 -8.16
C THR A 311 -7.69 -6.28 -6.80
N PHE A 312 -8.58 -7.22 -6.50
CA PHE A 312 -9.33 -7.30 -5.24
C PHE A 312 -9.11 -8.63 -4.54
N SER A 313 -9.52 -8.72 -3.28
CA SER A 313 -9.55 -9.96 -2.50
C SER A 313 -10.90 -10.18 -1.81
N ALA A 314 -11.20 -11.42 -1.44
CA ALA A 314 -12.40 -11.75 -0.69
C ALA A 314 -12.51 -10.98 0.63
N SER A 315 -11.38 -10.77 1.32
CA SER A 315 -11.35 -9.98 2.56
C SER A 315 -11.68 -8.51 2.36
N GLN A 316 -11.30 -7.94 1.22
CA GLN A 316 -11.69 -6.57 0.83
C GLN A 316 -13.20 -6.47 0.62
N PHE A 317 -13.81 -7.41 -0.11
CA PHE A 317 -15.25 -7.45 -0.33
C PHE A 317 -16.02 -7.62 0.98
N ASN A 318 -15.62 -8.56 1.83
CA ASN A 318 -16.22 -8.78 3.13
C ASN A 318 -16.11 -7.54 4.03
N THR A 319 -15.00 -6.81 3.96
CA THR A 319 -14.81 -5.58 4.73
C THR A 319 -15.74 -4.47 4.23
N TYR A 320 -15.88 -4.31 2.91
CA TYR A 320 -16.78 -3.32 2.32
C TYR A 320 -18.25 -3.63 2.68
N ASN A 321 -18.69 -4.88 2.54
CA ASN A 321 -20.03 -5.32 2.90
C ASN A 321 -20.36 -5.07 4.37
N ARG A 322 -19.39 -5.33 5.26
CA ARG A 322 -19.56 -5.06 6.68
C ARG A 322 -19.70 -3.56 6.95
N CYS A 323 -18.82 -2.76 6.40
CA CYS A 323 -18.88 -1.29 6.51
C CYS A 323 -17.95 -0.64 5.47
N PRO A 324 -18.49 0.08 4.47
CA PRO A 324 -17.69 0.79 3.47
C PRO A 324 -16.69 1.78 4.08
N ARG A 325 -17.03 2.41 5.22
CA ARG A 325 -16.11 3.32 5.94
C ARG A 325 -14.88 2.58 6.48
N VAL A 326 -15.05 1.36 7.00
CA VAL A 326 -13.93 0.52 7.45
C VAL A 326 -13.03 0.13 6.27
N TYR A 327 -13.62 -0.15 5.11
CA TYR A 327 -12.89 -0.36 3.88
C TYR A 327 -12.05 0.87 3.50
N LYS A 328 -12.65 2.08 3.51
CA LYS A 328 -11.93 3.33 3.24
C LYS A 328 -10.71 3.49 4.15
N TYR A 329 -10.89 3.31 5.45
CA TYR A 329 -9.80 3.47 6.41
C TYR A 329 -8.71 2.40 6.27
N GLY A 330 -9.10 1.14 6.08
CA GLY A 330 -8.15 0.02 6.02
C GLY A 330 -7.46 -0.16 4.68
N TYR A 331 -8.16 0.05 3.56
CA TYR A 331 -7.62 -0.25 2.23
C TYR A 331 -7.31 0.98 1.39
N VAL A 332 -8.10 2.06 1.50
CA VAL A 332 -7.83 3.30 0.78
C VAL A 332 -6.79 4.14 1.52
N TYR A 333 -7.00 4.40 2.82
CA TYR A 333 -6.06 5.17 3.64
C TYR A 333 -4.95 4.31 4.24
N ARG A 334 -5.12 2.98 4.30
CA ARG A 334 -4.18 2.01 4.87
C ARG A 334 -3.80 2.35 6.32
N ILE A 335 -4.74 2.88 7.10
CA ILE A 335 -4.51 3.21 8.50
C ILE A 335 -4.23 1.91 9.28
N PRO A 336 -3.14 1.82 10.05
CA PRO A 336 -2.77 0.62 10.77
C PRO A 336 -3.82 0.24 11.84
N ARG A 337 -3.86 -1.05 12.17
CA ARG A 337 -4.66 -1.60 13.26
C ARG A 337 -3.74 -2.08 14.37
N LEU A 338 -4.18 -1.99 15.62
CA LEU A 338 -3.48 -2.68 16.68
C LEU A 338 -3.61 -4.19 16.51
N PRO A 339 -2.53 -4.94 16.73
CA PRO A 339 -2.60 -6.39 16.85
C PRO A 339 -3.65 -6.78 17.91
N LYS A 340 -4.47 -7.77 17.60
CA LYS A 340 -5.45 -8.30 18.54
C LYS A 340 -5.10 -9.75 18.86
N PRO A 341 -5.11 -10.17 20.14
CA PRO A 341 -4.66 -11.48 20.57
C PRO A 341 -5.29 -12.66 19.83
N TYR A 342 -6.56 -12.55 19.47
CA TYR A 342 -7.27 -13.63 18.77
C TYR A 342 -6.91 -13.75 17.29
N PHE A 343 -6.33 -12.72 16.68
CA PHE A 343 -5.77 -12.84 15.32
C PHE A 343 -4.45 -13.58 15.35
N ASP A 344 -3.62 -13.33 16.36
CA ASP A 344 -2.36 -14.06 16.58
C ASP A 344 -2.61 -15.56 16.72
N LEU A 345 -3.51 -15.96 17.62
CA LEU A 345 -3.86 -17.37 17.80
C LEU A 345 -4.38 -18.00 16.50
N GLY A 346 -5.26 -17.28 15.77
CA GLY A 346 -5.82 -17.76 14.51
C GLY A 346 -4.75 -17.96 13.45
N GLY A 347 -3.93 -16.96 13.22
CA GLY A 347 -2.83 -17.00 12.24
C GLY A 347 -1.82 -18.09 12.58
N THR A 348 -1.33 -18.14 13.80
CA THR A 348 -0.36 -19.16 14.23
C THR A 348 -0.90 -20.59 14.06
N VAL A 349 -2.18 -20.84 14.40
CA VAL A 349 -2.80 -22.15 14.17
C VAL A 349 -2.87 -22.51 12.69
N HIS A 350 -3.21 -21.54 11.81
CA HIS A 350 -3.21 -21.76 10.37
C HIS A 350 -1.81 -22.11 9.85
N ASP A 351 -0.77 -21.36 10.26
CA ASP A 351 0.63 -21.61 9.86
C ASP A 351 1.11 -23.01 10.29
N VAL A 352 0.76 -23.43 11.52
CA VAL A 352 1.08 -24.77 12.01
C VAL A 352 0.37 -25.86 11.19
N ILE A 353 -0.93 -25.68 10.92
CA ILE A 353 -1.72 -26.65 10.14
C ILE A 353 -1.21 -26.73 8.70
N GLU A 354 -0.83 -25.59 8.10
CA GLU A 354 -0.17 -25.56 6.80
C GLU A 354 1.11 -26.39 6.80
N ALA A 355 2.00 -26.15 7.77
CA ALA A 355 3.26 -26.89 7.88
C ALA A 355 3.04 -28.41 8.07
N LEU A 356 2.08 -28.80 8.93
CA LEU A 356 1.71 -30.19 9.13
C LEU A 356 1.11 -30.81 7.85
N SER A 357 0.25 -30.09 7.14
CA SER A 357 -0.37 -30.56 5.90
C SER A 357 0.66 -30.77 4.80
N LYS A 358 1.68 -29.90 4.70
CA LYS A 358 2.82 -30.11 3.79
C LYS A 358 3.58 -31.40 4.11
N LYS A 359 3.77 -31.70 5.40
CA LYS A 359 4.41 -32.96 5.83
C LYS A 359 3.58 -34.20 5.45
N ILE A 360 2.27 -34.11 5.55
CA ILE A 360 1.37 -35.19 5.06
C ILE A 360 1.53 -35.40 3.56
N MET A 361 1.57 -34.33 2.78
CA MET A 361 1.78 -34.40 1.32
C MET A 361 3.14 -35.00 0.97
N GLU A 362 4.16 -34.81 1.79
CA GLU A 362 5.49 -35.44 1.66
C GLU A 362 5.49 -36.92 2.10
N GLY A 363 4.39 -37.43 2.62
CA GLY A 363 4.26 -38.80 3.12
C GLY A 363 4.85 -39.01 4.52
N GLU A 364 5.12 -37.94 5.25
CA GLU A 364 5.63 -38.00 6.63
C GLU A 364 4.47 -38.20 7.62
N LYS A 365 4.77 -38.91 8.70
CA LYS A 365 3.84 -39.01 9.82
C LYS A 365 3.90 -37.73 10.67
N ILE A 366 2.71 -37.21 10.96
CA ILE A 366 2.56 -36.08 11.87
C ILE A 366 2.09 -36.55 13.23
N ASP A 367 2.52 -35.86 14.27
CA ASP A 367 2.08 -36.10 15.66
C ASP A 367 2.03 -34.78 16.43
N ILE A 368 1.56 -34.84 17.66
CA ILE A 368 1.45 -33.67 18.54
C ILE A 368 2.80 -33.04 18.84
N ASN A 369 3.90 -33.82 18.92
CA ASN A 369 5.22 -33.29 19.21
C ASN A 369 5.73 -32.40 18.06
N LEU A 370 5.45 -32.80 16.82
CA LEU A 370 5.76 -32.00 15.64
C LEU A 370 4.92 -30.72 15.60
N ALA A 371 3.62 -30.83 15.94
CA ALA A 371 2.72 -29.68 16.02
C ALA A 371 3.18 -28.66 17.07
N LEU A 372 3.57 -29.12 18.26
CA LEU A 372 4.09 -28.26 19.33
C LEU A 372 5.39 -27.58 18.94
N LYS A 373 6.28 -28.29 18.23
CA LYS A 373 7.51 -27.69 17.70
C LYS A 373 7.24 -26.54 16.73
N TYR A 374 6.26 -26.69 15.82
CA TYR A 374 5.85 -25.61 14.91
C TYR A 374 5.13 -24.49 15.66
N LEU A 375 4.27 -24.84 16.64
CA LEU A 375 3.61 -23.86 17.47
C LEU A 375 4.61 -22.95 18.20
N ASP A 376 5.65 -23.54 18.81
CA ASP A 376 6.71 -22.77 19.46
C ASP A 376 7.53 -21.91 18.49
N ALA A 377 7.72 -22.37 17.26
CA ALA A 377 8.49 -21.65 16.24
C ALA A 377 7.72 -20.46 15.64
N TYR A 378 6.39 -20.54 15.50
CA TYR A 378 5.54 -19.53 14.88
C TYR A 378 4.84 -18.62 15.89
N TRP A 379 4.94 -18.93 17.22
CA TRP A 379 4.30 -18.14 18.26
C TRP A 379 5.02 -16.82 18.49
N GLU A 380 4.38 -15.70 18.17
CA GLU A 380 4.99 -14.38 18.34
C GLU A 380 4.72 -13.78 19.74
N GLY A 381 3.59 -14.15 20.39
CA GLY A 381 3.23 -13.72 21.74
C GLY A 381 2.89 -12.23 21.88
N ASP A 382 2.77 -11.52 20.78
CA ASP A 382 2.46 -10.10 20.75
C ASP A 382 0.93 -9.86 20.83
N GLY A 383 0.52 -8.78 21.49
CA GLY A 383 -0.89 -8.38 21.57
C GLY A 383 -1.67 -8.93 22.76
N TYR A 384 -1.13 -9.84 23.58
CA TYR A 384 -1.80 -10.33 24.79
C TYR A 384 -1.66 -9.33 25.95
N GLU A 385 -2.74 -9.14 26.71
CA GLU A 385 -2.78 -8.18 27.81
C GLU A 385 -1.78 -8.52 28.95
N ASN A 386 -1.52 -9.81 29.15
CA ASN A 386 -0.62 -10.33 30.17
C ASN A 386 -0.23 -11.78 29.88
N GLU A 387 0.82 -12.28 30.58
CA GLU A 387 1.32 -13.65 30.46
C GLU A 387 0.25 -14.74 30.71
N THR A 388 -0.76 -14.46 31.54
CA THR A 388 -1.84 -15.41 31.81
C THR A 388 -2.76 -15.57 30.60
N ALA A 389 -3.08 -14.46 29.92
CA ALA A 389 -3.89 -14.47 28.70
C ALA A 389 -3.14 -15.15 27.55
N GLU A 390 -1.84 -14.89 27.44
CA GLU A 390 -0.98 -15.54 26.45
C GLU A 390 -0.90 -17.05 26.67
N ARG A 391 -0.64 -17.49 27.91
CA ARG A 391 -0.60 -18.90 28.26
C ARG A 391 -1.92 -19.61 27.94
N GLN A 392 -3.06 -19.00 28.29
CA GLN A 392 -4.37 -19.57 27.98
C GLN A 392 -4.59 -19.69 26.46
N ALA A 393 -4.17 -18.71 25.68
CA ALA A 393 -4.25 -18.77 24.23
C ALA A 393 -3.37 -19.89 23.65
N LYS A 394 -2.20 -20.11 24.22
CA LYS A 394 -1.31 -21.21 23.83
C LYS A 394 -1.89 -22.58 24.19
N GLU A 395 -2.53 -22.71 25.36
CA GLU A 395 -3.29 -23.91 25.74
C GLU A 395 -4.45 -24.16 24.76
N ASP A 396 -5.24 -23.13 24.42
CA ASP A 396 -6.31 -23.22 23.43
C ASP A 396 -5.76 -23.67 22.05
N ALA A 397 -4.58 -23.16 21.63
CA ALA A 397 -3.95 -23.57 20.36
C ALA A 397 -3.59 -25.07 20.38
N VAL A 398 -3.05 -25.57 21.50
CA VAL A 398 -2.72 -26.99 21.66
C VAL A 398 -3.96 -27.86 21.51
N GLU A 399 -5.08 -27.53 22.20
CA GLU A 399 -6.35 -28.27 22.10
C GLU A 399 -6.90 -28.30 20.66
N ILE A 400 -6.77 -27.17 19.93
CA ILE A 400 -7.18 -27.08 18.52
C ILE A 400 -6.32 -28.01 17.66
N LEU A 401 -5.00 -28.03 17.86
CA LEU A 401 -4.09 -28.87 17.10
C LEU A 401 -4.27 -30.36 17.39
N GLU A 402 -4.52 -30.73 18.64
CA GLU A 402 -4.89 -32.12 19.00
C GLU A 402 -6.16 -32.57 18.27
N THR A 403 -7.19 -31.71 18.30
CA THR A 403 -8.46 -31.96 17.58
C THR A 403 -8.26 -32.09 16.07
N PHE A 404 -7.41 -31.24 15.48
CA PHE A 404 -7.06 -31.32 14.06
C PHE A 404 -6.37 -32.66 13.73
N LEU A 405 -5.37 -33.08 14.52
CA LEU A 405 -4.64 -34.32 14.31
C LEU A 405 -5.55 -35.55 14.38
N GLU A 406 -6.42 -35.63 15.41
CA GLU A 406 -7.39 -36.71 15.56
C GLU A 406 -8.34 -36.82 14.36
N GLU A 407 -8.76 -35.69 13.82
CA GLU A 407 -9.67 -35.68 12.67
C GLU A 407 -8.93 -35.99 11.37
N GLN A 408 -7.69 -35.52 11.24
CA GLN A 408 -6.86 -35.82 10.07
C GLN A 408 -6.59 -37.33 9.92
N GLU A 409 -6.41 -38.07 11.03
CA GLU A 409 -6.24 -39.52 10.98
C GLU A 409 -7.47 -40.27 10.42
N LYS A 410 -8.67 -39.69 10.57
CA LYS A 410 -9.95 -40.26 10.08
C LYS A 410 -10.22 -39.90 8.62
N MET A 411 -9.54 -38.88 8.09
CA MET A 411 -9.77 -38.44 6.71
C MET A 411 -9.22 -39.43 5.71
N THR A 412 -10.03 -39.71 4.66
CA THR A 412 -9.67 -40.60 3.56
C THR A 412 -9.38 -39.83 2.26
N THR A 413 -9.51 -38.50 2.33
CA THR A 413 -9.21 -37.62 1.20
C THR A 413 -7.71 -37.37 1.11
N GLU A 414 -7.22 -37.14 -0.09
CA GLU A 414 -5.83 -36.78 -0.36
C GLU A 414 -5.71 -35.25 -0.36
N ILE A 415 -4.75 -34.70 0.38
CA ILE A 415 -4.44 -33.28 0.30
C ILE A 415 -3.72 -33.01 -1.03
N VAL A 416 -4.28 -32.14 -1.86
CA VAL A 416 -3.72 -31.76 -3.17
C VAL A 416 -2.84 -30.54 -3.05
N ASP A 417 -3.29 -29.53 -2.27
CA ASP A 417 -2.57 -28.28 -2.09
C ASP A 417 -3.01 -27.60 -0.79
N VAL A 418 -2.13 -26.72 -0.26
CA VAL A 418 -2.40 -25.90 0.93
C VAL A 418 -1.86 -24.50 0.68
N GLU A 419 -2.54 -23.49 1.23
CA GLU A 419 -2.24 -22.06 1.03
C GLU A 419 -2.04 -21.75 -0.47
N ARG A 420 -2.92 -22.32 -1.29
CA ARG A 420 -2.85 -22.16 -2.73
C ARG A 420 -3.16 -20.74 -3.15
N ASN A 421 -2.12 -20.02 -3.59
CA ASN A 421 -2.32 -18.72 -4.21
C ASN A 421 -3.07 -18.85 -5.53
N PHE A 422 -4.04 -17.96 -5.75
CA PHE A 422 -4.74 -17.86 -7.02
C PHE A 422 -4.91 -16.41 -7.44
N THR A 423 -4.99 -16.20 -8.74
CA THR A 423 -5.47 -14.97 -9.36
C THR A 423 -6.43 -15.39 -10.46
N MET A 424 -7.66 -14.92 -10.41
CA MET A 424 -8.69 -15.19 -11.41
C MET A 424 -9.24 -13.89 -11.98
N ASN A 425 -9.79 -13.94 -13.19
CA ASN A 425 -10.39 -12.78 -13.84
C ASN A 425 -11.91 -12.82 -13.72
N LEU A 426 -12.49 -11.71 -13.27
CA LEU A 426 -13.93 -11.49 -13.21
C LEU A 426 -14.29 -10.22 -13.99
N GLY A 427 -14.63 -10.38 -15.27
CA GLY A 427 -14.80 -9.26 -16.19
C GLY A 427 -13.47 -8.52 -16.41
N ASN A 428 -13.44 -7.22 -16.10
CA ASN A 428 -12.25 -6.37 -16.22
C ASN A 428 -11.44 -6.28 -14.91
N TYR A 429 -11.74 -7.13 -13.94
CA TYR A 429 -11.13 -7.09 -12.61
C TYR A 429 -10.44 -8.40 -12.29
N SER A 430 -9.30 -8.33 -11.59
CA SER A 430 -8.62 -9.49 -11.05
C SER A 430 -9.00 -9.71 -9.59
N ILE A 431 -9.24 -10.97 -9.21
CA ILE A 431 -9.47 -11.37 -7.82
C ILE A 431 -8.35 -12.31 -7.41
N THR A 432 -7.68 -11.97 -6.30
CA THR A 432 -6.58 -12.77 -5.75
C THR A 432 -6.90 -13.25 -4.35
N GLY A 433 -6.26 -14.33 -3.94
CA GLY A 433 -6.39 -14.88 -2.59
C GLY A 433 -5.60 -16.15 -2.40
N PHE A 434 -5.76 -16.72 -1.21
CA PHE A 434 -5.18 -18.00 -0.83
C PHE A 434 -6.30 -18.94 -0.40
N ILE A 435 -6.20 -20.20 -0.82
CA ILE A 435 -7.13 -21.27 -0.42
C ILE A 435 -6.40 -22.10 0.62
N ASP A 436 -6.92 -22.16 1.85
CA ASP A 436 -6.23 -22.80 2.97
C ASP A 436 -5.92 -24.26 2.69
N ARG A 437 -6.89 -25.01 2.11
CA ARG A 437 -6.67 -26.42 1.78
C ARG A 437 -7.57 -26.91 0.64
N ILE A 438 -6.99 -27.70 -0.24
CA ILE A 438 -7.67 -28.40 -1.33
C ILE A 438 -7.47 -29.90 -1.15
N ASP A 439 -8.55 -30.64 -0.99
CA ASP A 439 -8.55 -32.10 -0.92
C ASP A 439 -9.09 -32.70 -2.20
N ARG A 440 -8.71 -33.95 -2.48
CA ARG A 440 -9.23 -34.78 -3.56
C ARG A 440 -9.88 -36.04 -2.99
N ASN A 441 -11.08 -36.35 -3.48
CA ASN A 441 -11.78 -37.61 -3.21
C ASN A 441 -12.18 -38.27 -4.56
N GLY A 442 -11.39 -39.22 -5.02
CA GLY A 442 -11.48 -39.73 -6.38
C GLY A 442 -11.19 -38.64 -7.41
N ASP A 443 -12.17 -38.32 -8.24
CA ASP A 443 -12.06 -37.25 -9.24
C ASP A 443 -12.58 -35.90 -8.75
N ASP A 444 -13.12 -35.83 -7.55
CA ASP A 444 -13.77 -34.63 -7.03
C ASP A 444 -12.86 -33.84 -6.09
N TYR A 445 -12.90 -32.49 -6.18
CA TYR A 445 -12.22 -31.60 -5.29
C TYR A 445 -13.14 -31.15 -4.15
N ILE A 446 -12.56 -30.97 -2.95
CA ILE A 446 -13.18 -30.42 -1.77
C ILE A 446 -12.31 -29.29 -1.27
N ILE A 447 -12.91 -28.11 -1.01
CA ILE A 447 -12.20 -26.94 -0.48
C ILE A 447 -12.53 -26.78 0.99
N TRP A 448 -11.50 -26.51 1.77
CA TRP A 448 -11.62 -26.20 3.19
C TRP A 448 -11.02 -24.82 3.48
N ASP A 449 -11.75 -24.05 4.29
CA ASP A 449 -11.25 -22.85 4.93
C ASP A 449 -11.35 -23.07 6.44
N TYR A 450 -10.26 -22.86 7.15
CA TYR A 450 -10.16 -23.11 8.57
C TYR A 450 -10.68 -21.93 9.38
N LYS A 451 -11.42 -22.22 10.47
CA LYS A 451 -11.91 -21.18 11.37
C LYS A 451 -11.61 -21.56 12.81
N THR A 452 -10.96 -20.64 13.53
CA THR A 452 -10.67 -20.75 14.97
C THR A 452 -11.73 -20.07 15.84
N SER A 453 -12.79 -19.51 15.23
CA SER A 453 -13.87 -18.82 15.91
C SER A 453 -14.72 -19.76 16.78
N LYS A 454 -15.29 -19.21 17.87
CA LYS A 454 -16.21 -19.94 18.76
C LYS A 454 -17.63 -20.10 18.19
N SER A 455 -18.03 -19.24 17.26
CA SER A 455 -19.33 -19.29 16.60
C SER A 455 -19.25 -20.02 15.27
N THR A 456 -20.30 -20.76 14.95
CA THR A 456 -20.43 -21.47 13.66
C THR A 456 -21.63 -20.93 12.89
N ILE A 457 -21.57 -20.95 11.57
CA ILE A 457 -22.69 -20.57 10.70
C ILE A 457 -23.48 -21.80 10.23
N SER A 458 -24.66 -21.55 9.66
CA SER A 458 -25.48 -22.57 9.02
C SER A 458 -25.09 -22.78 7.56
N GLU A 459 -25.52 -23.90 6.94
CA GLU A 459 -25.35 -24.13 5.50
C GLU A 459 -26.00 -23.02 4.64
N ASN A 460 -27.13 -22.44 5.09
CA ASN A 460 -27.79 -21.36 4.37
C ASN A 460 -27.00 -20.05 4.39
N GLU A 461 -26.28 -19.79 5.47
CA GLU A 461 -25.34 -18.66 5.56
C GLU A 461 -24.09 -18.93 4.71
N LEU A 462 -23.60 -20.18 4.71
CA LEU A 462 -22.46 -20.60 3.92
C LEU A 462 -22.69 -20.41 2.41
N ARG A 463 -23.94 -20.59 1.92
CA ARG A 463 -24.30 -20.33 0.50
C ARG A 463 -24.20 -18.86 0.10
N LYS A 464 -23.98 -17.96 1.04
CA LYS A 464 -23.79 -16.53 0.83
C LYS A 464 -22.37 -16.07 1.20
N ASP A 465 -21.49 -17.03 1.52
CA ASP A 465 -20.12 -16.71 1.89
C ASP A 465 -19.30 -16.35 0.64
N LEU A 466 -18.92 -15.08 0.55
CA LEU A 466 -18.14 -14.53 -0.57
C LEU A 466 -16.82 -15.27 -0.76
N GLN A 467 -16.12 -15.58 0.33
CA GLN A 467 -14.79 -16.18 0.28
C GLN A 467 -14.82 -17.57 -0.34
N LEU A 468 -15.71 -18.44 0.16
CA LEU A 468 -15.81 -19.82 -0.33
C LEU A 468 -16.33 -19.92 -1.77
N LEU A 469 -17.26 -19.03 -2.16
CA LEU A 469 -17.77 -19.04 -3.54
C LEU A 469 -16.75 -18.41 -4.52
N ILE A 470 -15.90 -17.50 -4.07
CA ILE A 470 -14.71 -17.06 -4.82
C ILE A 470 -13.73 -18.23 -4.99
N TYR A 471 -13.52 -19.06 -3.97
CA TYR A 471 -12.68 -20.25 -4.07
C TYR A 471 -13.24 -21.27 -5.06
N ASP A 472 -14.57 -21.47 -5.09
CA ASP A 472 -15.22 -22.33 -6.11
C ASP A 472 -14.89 -21.87 -7.54
N MET A 473 -15.04 -20.55 -7.79
CA MET A 473 -14.71 -19.98 -9.10
C MET A 473 -13.22 -20.13 -9.44
N ALA A 474 -12.34 -19.85 -8.47
CA ALA A 474 -10.89 -19.96 -8.66
C ALA A 474 -10.45 -21.39 -8.98
N ILE A 475 -10.99 -22.39 -8.28
CA ILE A 475 -10.70 -23.81 -8.55
C ILE A 475 -11.24 -24.24 -9.92
N SER A 476 -12.42 -23.74 -10.30
CA SER A 476 -12.98 -23.99 -11.64
C SER A 476 -12.04 -23.51 -12.75
N GLU A 477 -11.42 -22.35 -12.58
CA GLU A 477 -10.46 -21.79 -13.54
C GLU A 477 -9.13 -22.53 -13.51
N LEU A 478 -8.59 -22.82 -12.32
CA LEU A 478 -7.28 -23.46 -12.14
C LEU A 478 -7.25 -24.93 -12.61
N PHE A 479 -8.31 -25.69 -12.31
CA PHE A 479 -8.34 -27.13 -12.59
C PHE A 479 -9.30 -27.53 -13.72
N GLY A 480 -10.03 -26.55 -14.30
CA GLY A 480 -11.00 -26.81 -15.35
C GLY A 480 -12.24 -27.59 -14.89
N LYS A 481 -12.41 -27.79 -13.58
CA LYS A 481 -13.52 -28.50 -12.95
C LYS A 481 -13.92 -27.84 -11.65
N ARG A 482 -15.23 -27.66 -11.44
CA ARG A 482 -15.74 -27.11 -10.17
C ARG A 482 -15.51 -28.09 -9.02
N PRO A 483 -15.23 -27.58 -7.82
CA PRO A 483 -15.20 -28.41 -6.63
C PRO A 483 -16.59 -28.99 -6.36
N LYS A 484 -16.63 -30.20 -5.89
CA LYS A 484 -17.91 -30.82 -5.48
C LYS A 484 -18.45 -30.20 -4.22
N GLN A 485 -17.54 -29.85 -3.30
CA GLN A 485 -17.88 -29.29 -2.01
C GLN A 485 -16.94 -28.16 -1.64
N VAL A 486 -17.50 -27.17 -0.96
CA VAL A 486 -16.76 -26.10 -0.28
C VAL A 486 -17.25 -26.05 1.17
N GLY A 487 -16.35 -25.85 2.12
CA GLY A 487 -16.71 -25.90 3.53
C GLY A 487 -15.82 -25.11 4.45
N LEU A 488 -16.40 -24.73 5.59
CA LEU A 488 -15.71 -24.21 6.74
C LEU A 488 -15.43 -25.33 7.74
N TRP A 489 -14.17 -25.41 8.16
CA TRP A 489 -13.79 -26.34 9.23
C TRP A 489 -13.49 -25.55 10.51
N TYR A 490 -14.45 -25.58 11.43
CA TYR A 490 -14.35 -24.96 12.75
C TYR A 490 -13.50 -25.84 13.67
N LEU A 491 -12.23 -25.50 13.77
CA LEU A 491 -11.21 -26.31 14.44
C LEU A 491 -11.49 -26.50 15.94
N ARG A 492 -11.95 -25.47 16.66
CA ARG A 492 -12.27 -25.55 18.10
C ARG A 492 -13.33 -26.58 18.44
N HIS A 493 -14.25 -26.83 17.54
CA HIS A 493 -15.42 -27.68 17.81
C HIS A 493 -15.41 -28.92 16.93
N ASN A 494 -14.37 -29.10 16.16
CA ASN A 494 -14.30 -30.14 15.11
C ASN A 494 -15.58 -30.21 14.25
N LYS A 495 -16.16 -29.04 13.94
CA LYS A 495 -17.39 -28.97 13.18
C LYS A 495 -17.10 -28.54 11.75
N LYS A 496 -17.52 -29.37 10.80
CA LYS A 496 -17.47 -29.07 9.38
C LYS A 496 -18.85 -28.63 8.88
N VAL A 497 -18.94 -27.46 8.26
CA VAL A 497 -20.15 -26.99 7.57
C VAL A 497 -19.83 -26.96 6.09
N VAL A 498 -20.55 -27.75 5.30
CA VAL A 498 -20.20 -28.04 3.91
C VAL A 498 -21.41 -27.82 3.04
N ILE A 499 -21.20 -27.27 1.85
CA ILE A 499 -22.21 -27.16 0.80
C ILE A 499 -21.68 -27.71 -0.53
N GLU A 500 -22.60 -28.14 -1.39
CA GLU A 500 -22.38 -28.29 -2.82
C GLU A 500 -22.86 -27.00 -3.50
N PRO A 501 -21.93 -26.15 -4.04
CA PRO A 501 -22.31 -24.87 -4.63
C PRO A 501 -23.17 -25.07 -5.87
N ARG A 502 -24.24 -24.28 -5.96
CA ARG A 502 -25.15 -24.27 -7.11
C ARG A 502 -24.75 -23.14 -8.05
N GLU A 503 -25.15 -23.26 -9.32
CA GLU A 503 -24.94 -22.19 -10.29
C GLU A 503 -25.58 -20.85 -9.85
N GLU A 504 -26.77 -20.94 -9.24
CA GLU A 504 -27.47 -19.78 -8.70
C GLU A 504 -26.68 -19.08 -7.59
N ASP A 505 -26.02 -19.84 -6.71
CA ASP A 505 -25.17 -19.30 -5.63
C ASP A 505 -24.03 -18.47 -6.24
N ILE A 506 -23.38 -18.99 -7.29
CA ILE A 506 -22.27 -18.30 -7.99
C ILE A 506 -22.75 -17.04 -8.72
N GLU A 507 -23.87 -17.11 -9.44
CA GLU A 507 -24.39 -15.93 -10.14
C GLU A 507 -24.84 -14.82 -9.18
N ASN A 508 -25.37 -15.17 -8.01
CA ASN A 508 -25.72 -14.20 -6.98
C ASN A 508 -24.48 -13.51 -6.41
N ILE A 509 -23.43 -14.27 -6.12
CA ILE A 509 -22.16 -13.72 -5.63
C ILE A 509 -21.46 -12.85 -6.66
N LYS A 510 -21.45 -13.23 -7.92
CA LYS A 510 -20.91 -12.36 -8.99
C LYS A 510 -21.61 -11.01 -9.04
N LYS A 511 -22.95 -10.99 -8.94
CA LYS A 511 -23.72 -9.73 -8.89
C LYS A 511 -23.37 -8.90 -7.66
N GLU A 512 -23.21 -9.54 -6.52
CA GLU A 512 -22.81 -8.88 -5.27
C GLU A 512 -21.41 -8.28 -5.40
N ILE A 513 -20.43 -9.03 -5.91
CA ILE A 513 -19.06 -8.56 -6.14
C ILE A 513 -19.04 -7.35 -7.07
N PHE A 514 -19.78 -7.38 -8.20
CA PHE A 514 -19.85 -6.23 -9.09
C PHE A 514 -20.48 -5.02 -8.40
N GLY A 515 -21.53 -5.20 -7.60
CA GLY A 515 -22.14 -4.11 -6.82
C GLY A 515 -21.17 -3.49 -5.81
N ILE A 516 -20.35 -4.32 -5.16
CA ILE A 516 -19.28 -3.84 -4.26
C ILE A 516 -18.23 -3.05 -5.03
N ILE A 517 -17.75 -3.58 -6.15
CA ILE A 517 -16.75 -2.90 -6.99
C ILE A 517 -17.29 -1.56 -7.49
N ASP A 518 -18.52 -1.52 -7.97
CA ASP A 518 -19.17 -0.26 -8.41
C ASP A 518 -19.23 0.76 -7.28
N GLY A 519 -19.57 0.34 -6.05
CA GLY A 519 -19.59 1.21 -4.88
C GLY A 519 -18.19 1.72 -4.51
N ILE A 520 -17.16 0.87 -4.57
CA ILE A 520 -15.76 1.26 -4.34
C ILE A 520 -15.30 2.26 -5.40
N MET A 521 -15.60 2.00 -6.67
CA MET A 521 -15.21 2.86 -7.80
C MET A 521 -15.95 4.21 -7.80
N SER A 522 -17.16 4.23 -7.24
CA SER A 522 -17.95 5.46 -7.06
C SER A 522 -17.62 6.19 -5.76
N GLU A 523 -16.62 5.73 -5.00
CA GLU A 523 -16.20 6.27 -3.69
C GLU A 523 -17.35 6.31 -2.66
N GLU A 524 -18.26 5.35 -2.71
CA GLU A 524 -19.38 5.22 -1.77
C GLU A 524 -18.92 4.60 -0.45
N PHE A 525 -18.39 5.42 0.46
CA PHE A 525 -17.84 4.99 1.74
C PHE A 525 -18.69 5.42 2.94
N SER A 526 -19.99 5.47 2.80
CA SER A 526 -20.90 5.75 3.92
C SER A 526 -20.81 4.66 4.99
N PRO A 527 -20.78 5.00 6.29
CA PRO A 527 -20.72 4.01 7.35
C PRO A 527 -22.02 3.23 7.44
N THR A 528 -21.93 1.97 7.86
CA THR A 528 -23.08 1.12 8.18
C THR A 528 -23.14 0.92 9.70
N PRO A 529 -23.85 1.78 10.46
CA PRO A 529 -23.92 1.68 11.91
C PRO A 529 -24.63 0.40 12.34
N GLY A 530 -24.06 -0.28 13.36
CA GLY A 530 -24.61 -1.53 13.88
C GLY A 530 -23.83 -2.06 15.08
N LYS A 531 -24.13 -3.29 15.49
CA LYS A 531 -23.45 -3.96 16.61
C LYS A 531 -21.93 -4.06 16.41
N GLU A 532 -21.48 -4.11 15.17
CA GLU A 532 -20.08 -4.16 14.77
C GLU A 532 -19.30 -2.90 15.19
N CYS A 533 -20.00 -1.76 15.39
CA CYS A 533 -19.36 -0.51 15.78
C CYS A 533 -18.76 -0.56 17.19
N TYR A 534 -19.26 -1.42 18.06
CA TYR A 534 -18.75 -1.55 19.44
C TYR A 534 -17.27 -1.94 19.46
N ASN A 535 -16.89 -2.90 18.63
CA ASN A 535 -15.52 -3.43 18.53
C ASN A 535 -14.79 -2.98 17.26
N CYS A 536 -15.23 -1.88 16.65
CA CYS A 536 -14.63 -1.40 15.41
C CYS A 536 -13.21 -0.86 15.64
N ASP A 537 -12.24 -1.35 14.86
CA ASP A 537 -10.83 -0.92 14.93
C ASP A 537 -10.67 0.58 14.72
N TYR A 538 -11.53 1.17 13.90
CA TYR A 538 -11.51 2.59 13.56
C TYR A 538 -12.60 3.40 14.27
N GLY A 539 -13.14 2.87 15.37
CA GLY A 539 -14.23 3.53 16.10
C GLY A 539 -13.88 4.93 16.62
N LEU A 540 -12.59 5.19 16.93
CA LEU A 540 -12.11 6.52 17.36
C LEU A 540 -12.10 7.54 16.22
N LEU A 541 -12.08 7.10 14.96
CA LEU A 541 -12.05 7.94 13.77
C LEU A 541 -13.46 8.17 13.17
N CYS A 542 -14.47 7.46 13.66
CA CYS A 542 -15.80 7.44 13.05
C CYS A 542 -16.82 8.20 13.90
N ASP A 543 -17.38 9.27 13.34
CA ASP A 543 -18.38 10.12 14.02
C ASP A 543 -19.70 9.39 14.30
N GLU A 544 -20.00 8.30 13.56
CA GLU A 544 -21.24 7.53 13.75
C GLU A 544 -21.18 6.56 14.93
N LYS A 545 -19.98 6.27 15.48
CA LYS A 545 -19.86 5.43 16.69
C LYS A 545 -20.54 6.06 17.89
N GLU A 546 -20.44 7.37 18.05
CA GLU A 546 -21.05 8.13 19.15
C GLU A 546 -22.58 8.07 19.12
N LYS A 547 -23.17 7.83 17.92
CA LYS A 547 -24.63 7.74 17.71
C LYS A 547 -25.19 6.32 17.89
N SER A 548 -24.30 5.31 17.97
CA SER A 548 -24.67 3.88 18.01
C SER A 548 -24.67 3.30 19.43
N GLY A 549 -24.34 4.09 20.46
CA GLY A 549 -24.27 3.72 21.86
C GLY A 549 -25.55 3.91 22.63
#